data_5926ebd820cc5c23e6093315c2aa5227
#
_entry.id   5926ebd820cc5c23e6093315c2aa5227
#
_cell.length_a   1.000
_cell.length_b   1.000
_cell.length_c   1.000
_cell.angle_alpha   90.00
_cell.angle_beta   90.00
_cell.angle_gamma   90.00
#
_symmetry.space_group_name_H-M   'P 1'
#
loop_
_entity.id
_entity.type
_entity.pdbx_description
1 polymer ?
#
loop_
_entity_poly.entity_id
_entity_poly.type
_entity_poly.pdbx_seq_one_letter_code
_entity_poly.pdbx_strand_id
1 'polypeptide(L)'
;MIGQGPVPIAQRLDALGRACPLLACPVCARRGTRDVPLAMSGRTLHCPHGHVFDVARQGYVNLSGTGQPRNADTPRMLDARDRFLASGVYEPLRTAVVEACGTPSRLAEAGCGTGWYLAGAAAANPGATALGMDVSVPALRRAAARGLASIVADTWAGLPVRSGCVDALLCVFAPRNAEEFARVLSPTGRVVVATPQTAHLAGLRAMLGLLDVAGDKTERLAEQMGGAGLELAGRRLVEFEAACTLDQLRDLVAMGPNAFHEHAGPNGPGTITVSVLVSVWTRTAR
;
A
#
# COMPACT_ATOMS: atom_id res chain seq x y z
N MET A 1 2.72 20.58 -0.35
CA MET A 1 3.50 20.82 -1.58
C MET A 1 2.82 20.11 -2.73
N ILE A 2 1.92 20.79 -3.42
CA ILE A 2 1.17 20.32 -4.58
C ILE A 2 1.97 20.81 -5.81
N GLY A 3 2.31 19.89 -6.73
CA GLY A 3 2.72 20.28 -8.09
C GLY A 3 4.14 20.01 -8.54
N GLN A 4 4.83 19.01 -8.03
CA GLN A 4 5.96 18.48 -8.78
C GLN A 4 5.40 17.45 -9.79
N GLY A 5 5.65 17.71 -11.07
CA GLY A 5 5.35 16.75 -12.13
C GLY A 5 6.01 15.39 -11.88
N PRO A 6 5.68 14.37 -12.70
CA PRO A 6 6.24 13.03 -12.49
C PRO A 6 7.77 13.08 -12.52
N VAL A 7 8.42 12.41 -11.55
CA VAL A 7 9.89 12.35 -11.52
C VAL A 7 10.45 11.70 -12.79
N PRO A 8 11.64 12.13 -13.27
CA PRO A 8 12.27 11.55 -14.45
C PRO A 8 12.47 10.05 -14.36
N ILE A 9 12.48 9.37 -15.51
CA ILE A 9 12.62 7.90 -15.55
C ILE A 9 13.93 7.43 -14.90
N ALA A 10 15.02 8.19 -15.03
CA ALA A 10 16.29 7.86 -14.38
C ALA A 10 16.13 7.72 -12.86
N GLN A 11 15.44 8.67 -12.21
CA GLN A 11 15.19 8.60 -10.76
C GLN A 11 14.30 7.42 -10.35
N ARG A 12 13.34 7.02 -11.21
CA ARG A 12 12.51 5.81 -10.98
C ARG A 12 13.35 4.55 -11.07
N LEU A 13 14.25 4.47 -12.04
CA LEU A 13 15.18 3.34 -12.18
C LEU A 13 16.16 3.28 -11.01
N ASP A 14 16.69 4.41 -10.55
CA ASP A 14 17.53 4.49 -9.36
C ASP A 14 16.79 4.01 -8.10
N ALA A 15 15.52 4.42 -7.92
CA ALA A 15 14.70 3.95 -6.81
C ALA A 15 14.51 2.41 -6.86
N LEU A 16 14.22 1.86 -8.04
CA LEU A 16 14.09 0.43 -8.24
C LEU A 16 15.43 -0.29 -7.99
N GLY A 17 16.54 0.27 -8.48
CA GLY A 17 17.88 -0.26 -8.24
C GLY A 17 18.22 -0.35 -6.74
N ARG A 18 17.92 0.70 -5.97
CA ARG A 18 18.08 0.68 -4.50
C ARG A 18 17.21 -0.36 -3.82
N ALA A 19 16.02 -0.67 -4.37
CA ALA A 19 15.11 -1.66 -3.82
C ALA A 19 15.45 -3.11 -4.22
N CYS A 20 16.29 -3.33 -5.23
CA CYS A 20 16.67 -4.67 -5.68
C CYS A 20 17.15 -5.60 -4.56
N PRO A 21 17.97 -5.16 -3.58
CA PRO A 21 18.38 -6.01 -2.46
C PRO A 21 17.22 -6.56 -1.62
N LEU A 22 16.04 -5.94 -1.68
CA LEU A 22 14.83 -6.41 -0.99
C LEU A 22 14.10 -7.49 -1.80
N LEU A 23 14.33 -7.59 -3.11
CA LEU A 23 13.54 -8.40 -4.03
C LEU A 23 14.03 -9.84 -4.09
N ALA A 24 13.06 -10.76 -4.20
CA ALA A 24 13.29 -12.18 -4.45
C ALA A 24 12.66 -12.59 -5.78
N CYS A 25 13.30 -13.56 -6.46
CA CYS A 25 12.79 -14.10 -7.71
C CYS A 25 11.50 -14.90 -7.50
N PRO A 26 10.35 -14.45 -8.04
CA PRO A 26 9.07 -15.14 -7.85
C PRO A 26 9.01 -16.49 -8.57
N VAL A 27 9.78 -16.67 -9.65
CA VAL A 27 9.82 -17.94 -10.37
C VAL A 27 10.55 -19.01 -9.56
N CYS A 28 11.67 -18.64 -8.93
CA CYS A 28 12.39 -19.55 -8.02
C CYS A 28 11.54 -19.90 -6.79
N ALA A 29 10.84 -18.91 -6.21
CA ALA A 29 9.96 -19.12 -5.06
C ALA A 29 8.84 -20.12 -5.39
N ARG A 30 8.18 -20.02 -6.55
CA ARG A 30 7.18 -21.00 -7.00
C ARG A 30 7.73 -22.41 -7.23
N ARG A 31 9.02 -22.53 -7.48
CA ARG A 31 9.74 -23.82 -7.63
C ARG A 31 10.32 -24.34 -6.30
N GLY A 32 9.95 -23.73 -5.18
CA GLY A 32 10.37 -24.15 -3.84
C GLY A 32 11.68 -23.52 -3.33
N THR A 33 12.35 -22.67 -4.15
CA THR A 33 13.59 -21.99 -3.73
C THR A 33 13.30 -20.53 -3.42
N ARG A 34 13.02 -20.24 -2.16
CA ARG A 34 12.76 -18.87 -1.69
C ARG A 34 14.05 -18.04 -1.59
N ASP A 35 13.90 -16.73 -1.50
CA ASP A 35 14.96 -15.75 -1.23
C ASP A 35 16.09 -15.67 -2.27
N VAL A 36 15.89 -16.23 -3.47
CA VAL A 36 16.84 -16.06 -4.57
C VAL A 36 16.83 -14.58 -4.98
N PRO A 37 17.97 -13.85 -4.81
CA PRO A 37 17.99 -12.42 -5.00
C PRO A 37 17.78 -12.02 -6.47
N LEU A 38 17.25 -10.83 -6.67
CA LEU A 38 17.23 -10.15 -7.97
C LEU A 38 18.34 -9.09 -8.01
N ALA A 39 18.98 -8.97 -9.16
CA ALA A 39 19.92 -7.90 -9.47
C ALA A 39 19.43 -7.10 -10.67
N MET A 40 19.70 -5.80 -10.71
CA MET A 40 19.32 -4.93 -11.82
C MET A 40 20.52 -4.64 -12.72
N SER A 41 20.32 -4.80 -14.02
CA SER A 41 21.28 -4.36 -15.05
C SER A 41 20.52 -3.59 -16.12
N GLY A 42 20.83 -2.32 -16.26
CA GLY A 42 20.10 -1.42 -17.16
C GLY A 42 18.61 -1.35 -16.81
N ARG A 43 17.76 -1.89 -17.69
CA ARG A 43 16.30 -1.93 -17.50
C ARG A 43 15.76 -3.35 -17.31
N THR A 44 16.56 -4.21 -16.73
CA THR A 44 16.21 -5.63 -16.56
C THR A 44 16.60 -6.10 -15.17
N LEU A 45 15.70 -6.82 -14.51
CA LEU A 45 15.97 -7.57 -13.30
C LEU A 45 16.26 -9.03 -13.67
N HIS A 46 17.27 -9.65 -13.07
CA HIS A 46 17.61 -11.04 -13.30
C HIS A 46 18.04 -11.73 -12.01
N CYS A 47 17.81 -13.03 -11.94
CA CYS A 47 18.30 -13.87 -10.85
C CYS A 47 19.43 -14.80 -11.34
N PRO A 48 20.23 -15.35 -10.41
CA PRO A 48 21.32 -16.28 -10.75
C PRO A 48 20.87 -17.53 -11.54
N HIS A 49 19.59 -17.89 -11.49
CA HIS A 49 19.02 -19.05 -12.21
C HIS A 49 18.49 -18.68 -13.61
N GLY A 50 18.84 -17.51 -14.14
CA GLY A 50 18.52 -17.09 -15.51
C GLY A 50 17.10 -16.55 -15.73
N HIS A 51 16.28 -16.34 -14.69
CA HIS A 51 14.97 -15.67 -14.86
C HIS A 51 15.17 -14.17 -15.01
N VAL A 52 14.47 -13.59 -15.98
CA VAL A 52 14.61 -12.20 -16.40
C VAL A 52 13.26 -11.47 -16.35
N PHE A 53 13.27 -10.22 -15.90
CA PHE A 53 12.08 -9.38 -15.79
C PHE A 53 12.39 -7.97 -16.30
N ASP A 54 11.69 -7.54 -17.34
CA ASP A 54 11.87 -6.22 -17.93
C ASP A 54 11.21 -5.13 -17.08
N VAL A 55 11.91 -4.02 -16.91
CA VAL A 55 11.38 -2.81 -16.33
C VAL A 55 10.58 -2.06 -17.39
N ALA A 56 9.29 -1.86 -17.15
CA ALA A 56 8.42 -1.11 -18.03
C ALA A 56 8.96 0.32 -18.25
N ARG A 57 8.60 0.92 -19.39
CA ARG A 57 9.02 2.31 -19.71
C ARG A 57 8.59 3.33 -18.65
N GLN A 58 7.58 3.01 -17.84
CA GLN A 58 7.09 3.85 -16.76
C GLN A 58 7.84 3.66 -15.44
N GLY A 59 8.79 2.70 -15.34
CA GLY A 59 9.65 2.51 -14.17
C GLY A 59 9.13 1.52 -13.12
N TYR A 60 8.12 0.69 -13.43
CA TYR A 60 7.71 -0.44 -12.61
C TYR A 60 8.15 -1.77 -13.23
N VAL A 61 8.16 -2.86 -12.46
CA VAL A 61 8.41 -4.21 -12.95
C VAL A 61 7.29 -5.17 -12.54
N ASN A 62 6.93 -6.11 -13.42
CA ASN A 62 5.92 -7.12 -13.11
C ASN A 62 6.58 -8.39 -12.54
N LEU A 63 6.37 -8.66 -11.26
CA LEU A 63 6.85 -9.85 -10.56
C LEU A 63 5.70 -10.79 -10.12
N SER A 64 4.43 -10.48 -10.44
CA SER A 64 3.29 -11.33 -10.06
C SER A 64 3.26 -12.66 -10.82
N GLY A 65 3.70 -12.66 -12.09
CA GLY A 65 3.59 -13.81 -12.97
C GLY A 65 2.16 -14.21 -13.34
N THR A 66 1.16 -13.43 -12.90
CA THR A 66 -0.26 -13.60 -13.20
C THR A 66 -0.80 -12.38 -13.95
N GLY A 67 -1.93 -12.54 -14.64
CA GLY A 67 -2.65 -11.42 -15.25
C GLY A 67 -3.24 -10.48 -14.20
N GLN A 68 -3.65 -9.29 -14.63
CA GLN A 68 -4.30 -8.31 -13.76
C GLN A 68 -5.65 -8.87 -13.26
N PRO A 69 -5.97 -8.79 -11.95
CA PRO A 69 -7.27 -9.17 -11.41
C PRO A 69 -8.40 -8.37 -12.07
N ARG A 70 -9.56 -9.02 -12.25
CA ARG A 70 -10.75 -8.38 -12.86
C ARG A 70 -11.25 -7.15 -12.07
N ASN A 71 -10.99 -7.10 -10.77
CA ASN A 71 -11.45 -6.05 -9.84
C ASN A 71 -10.32 -5.06 -9.48
N ALA A 72 -9.28 -4.93 -10.32
CA ALA A 72 -8.25 -3.92 -10.09
C ALA A 72 -8.80 -2.50 -10.33
N ASP A 73 -8.27 -1.52 -9.61
CA ASP A 73 -8.65 -0.12 -9.75
C ASP A 73 -8.56 0.35 -11.21
N THR A 74 -9.63 0.99 -11.67
CA THR A 74 -9.67 1.61 -13.00
C THR A 74 -8.92 2.94 -13.01
N PRO A 75 -8.48 3.45 -14.17
CA PRO A 75 -7.86 4.78 -14.27
C PRO A 75 -8.73 5.89 -13.65
N ARG A 76 -10.06 5.84 -13.83
CA ARG A 76 -11.00 6.81 -13.25
C ARG A 76 -11.02 6.77 -11.71
N MET A 77 -11.02 5.58 -11.12
CA MET A 77 -10.92 5.40 -9.67
C MET A 77 -9.62 6.00 -9.13
N LEU A 78 -8.51 5.77 -9.84
CA LEU A 78 -7.20 6.28 -9.46
C LEU A 78 -7.10 7.81 -9.61
N ASP A 79 -7.75 8.40 -10.63
CA ASP A 79 -7.83 9.87 -10.77
C ASP A 79 -8.61 10.49 -9.59
N ALA A 80 -9.74 9.91 -9.24
CA ALA A 80 -10.53 10.33 -8.08
C ALA A 80 -9.71 10.20 -6.78
N ARG A 81 -9.00 9.09 -6.60
CA ARG A 81 -8.13 8.86 -5.43
C ARG A 81 -7.02 9.90 -5.33
N ASP A 82 -6.32 10.18 -6.42
CA ASP A 82 -5.25 11.19 -6.41
C ASP A 82 -5.80 12.58 -6.09
N ARG A 83 -6.95 12.99 -6.63
CA ARG A 83 -7.57 14.27 -6.31
C ARG A 83 -8.02 14.35 -4.86
N PHE A 84 -8.72 13.32 -4.37
CA PHE A 84 -9.19 13.28 -2.97
C PHE A 84 -8.02 13.31 -1.99
N LEU A 85 -7.01 12.47 -2.17
CA LEU A 85 -5.85 12.42 -1.27
C LEU A 85 -5.03 13.72 -1.33
N ALA A 86 -4.94 14.36 -2.51
CA ALA A 86 -4.28 15.67 -2.67
C ALA A 86 -5.06 16.81 -2.00
N SER A 87 -6.35 16.66 -1.71
CA SER A 87 -7.15 17.68 -1.03
C SER A 87 -6.78 17.91 0.43
N GLY A 88 -5.98 17.01 1.03
CA GLY A 88 -5.53 17.09 2.41
C GLY A 88 -6.53 16.55 3.45
N VAL A 89 -7.74 16.15 3.06
CA VAL A 89 -8.76 15.63 4.00
C VAL A 89 -8.24 14.44 4.82
N TYR A 90 -7.42 13.56 4.21
CA TYR A 90 -6.84 12.40 4.90
C TYR A 90 -5.42 12.65 5.45
N GLU A 91 -4.92 13.88 5.46
CA GLU A 91 -3.57 14.19 5.97
C GLU A 91 -3.39 13.81 7.46
N PRO A 92 -4.39 13.99 8.38
CA PRO A 92 -4.25 13.51 9.76
C PRO A 92 -4.05 11.99 9.85
N LEU A 93 -4.75 11.22 9.00
CA LEU A 93 -4.57 9.76 8.91
C LEU A 93 -3.18 9.41 8.37
N ARG A 94 -2.74 10.09 7.29
CA ARG A 94 -1.40 9.87 6.73
C ARG A 94 -0.30 10.15 7.74
N THR A 95 -0.41 11.24 8.49
CA THR A 95 0.52 11.59 9.57
C THR A 95 0.61 10.46 10.60
N ALA A 96 -0.53 9.94 11.06
CA ALA A 96 -0.55 8.85 12.03
C ALA A 96 0.09 7.55 11.50
N VAL A 97 -0.15 7.23 10.21
CA VAL A 97 0.49 6.07 9.55
C VAL A 97 2.01 6.27 9.44
N VAL A 98 2.45 7.46 9.06
CA VAL A 98 3.89 7.80 8.94
C VAL A 98 4.59 7.74 10.31
N GLU A 99 4.01 8.31 11.35
CA GLU A 99 4.54 8.25 12.73
C GLU A 99 4.66 6.80 13.22
N ALA A 100 3.68 5.95 12.89
CA ALA A 100 3.68 4.54 13.26
C ALA A 100 4.83 3.73 12.60
N CYS A 101 5.37 4.20 11.46
CA CYS A 101 6.52 3.57 10.81
C CYS A 101 7.82 3.68 11.64
N GLY A 102 7.95 4.69 12.49
CA GLY A 102 9.20 5.02 13.14
C GLY A 102 10.25 5.56 12.15
N THR A 103 11.50 5.14 12.32
CA THR A 103 12.65 5.59 11.48
C THR A 103 13.27 4.42 10.71
N PRO A 104 12.53 3.79 9.79
CA PRO A 104 13.03 2.64 9.03
C PRO A 104 14.01 3.07 7.94
N SER A 105 14.98 2.18 7.63
CA SER A 105 15.83 2.30 6.46
C SER A 105 15.22 1.60 5.22
N ARG A 106 14.33 0.64 5.44
CA ARG A 106 13.72 -0.19 4.38
C ARG A 106 12.22 -0.24 4.60
N LEU A 107 11.51 0.57 3.80
CA LEU A 107 10.05 0.71 3.77
C LEU A 107 9.46 -0.17 2.67
N ALA A 108 8.34 -0.81 2.94
CA ALA A 108 7.52 -1.44 1.91
C ALA A 108 6.03 -1.14 2.17
N GLU A 109 5.19 -1.17 1.13
CA GLU A 109 3.73 -1.11 1.25
C GLU A 109 3.08 -2.18 0.38
N ALA A 110 2.27 -3.03 0.99
CA ALA A 110 1.45 -4.04 0.32
C ALA A 110 0.07 -3.43 0.00
N GLY A 111 -0.30 -3.43 -1.29
CA GLY A 111 -1.47 -2.72 -1.78
C GLY A 111 -1.28 -1.21 -1.78
N CYS A 112 -0.14 -0.74 -2.30
CA CYS A 112 0.24 0.68 -2.20
C CYS A 112 -0.63 1.64 -3.04
N GLY A 113 -1.44 1.13 -3.95
CA GLY A 113 -2.23 1.95 -4.85
C GLY A 113 -1.36 2.96 -5.60
N THR A 114 -1.69 4.25 -5.50
CA THR A 114 -0.91 5.34 -6.10
C THR A 114 0.35 5.72 -5.30
N GLY A 115 0.63 5.03 -4.19
CA GLY A 115 1.82 5.23 -3.36
C GLY A 115 1.76 6.45 -2.44
N TRP A 116 0.57 6.96 -2.12
CA TRP A 116 0.44 8.21 -1.37
C TRP A 116 0.93 8.10 0.08
N TYR A 117 0.59 7.01 0.78
CA TYR A 117 1.06 6.75 2.15
C TYR A 117 2.55 6.45 2.17
N LEU A 118 3.01 5.57 1.28
CA LEU A 118 4.42 5.22 1.17
C LEU A 118 5.30 6.43 0.84
N ALA A 119 4.84 7.33 -0.06
CA ALA A 119 5.54 8.57 -0.37
C ALA A 119 5.66 9.50 0.85
N GLY A 120 4.63 9.55 1.70
CA GLY A 120 4.69 10.26 2.97
C GLY A 120 5.71 9.68 3.93
N ALA A 121 5.71 8.37 4.09
CA ALA A 121 6.67 7.67 4.93
C ALA A 121 8.11 7.81 4.42
N ALA A 122 8.32 7.75 3.10
CA ALA A 122 9.63 7.98 2.48
C ALA A 122 10.13 9.42 2.67
N ALA A 123 9.24 10.42 2.55
CA ALA A 123 9.58 11.82 2.76
C ALA A 123 9.97 12.13 4.22
N ALA A 124 9.34 11.46 5.18
CA ALA A 124 9.68 11.56 6.60
C ALA A 124 10.99 10.81 6.97
N ASN A 125 11.46 9.90 6.10
CA ASN A 125 12.67 9.10 6.30
C ASN A 125 13.63 9.27 5.10
N PRO A 126 14.30 10.42 4.95
CA PRO A 126 15.23 10.67 3.87
C PRO A 126 16.35 9.61 3.84
N GLY A 127 16.57 9.03 2.66
CA GLY A 127 17.54 7.93 2.49
C GLY A 127 16.96 6.53 2.65
N ALA A 128 15.75 6.37 3.17
CA ALA A 128 15.09 5.08 3.21
C ALA A 128 14.80 4.56 1.79
N THR A 129 14.99 3.25 1.60
CA THR A 129 14.49 2.56 0.42
C THR A 129 13.00 2.33 0.57
N ALA A 130 12.20 2.77 -0.42
CA ALA A 130 10.73 2.65 -0.39
C ALA A 130 10.23 1.79 -1.57
N LEU A 131 9.59 0.66 -1.26
CA LEU A 131 9.09 -0.33 -2.21
C LEU A 131 7.56 -0.42 -2.17
N GLY A 132 6.89 0.01 -3.23
CA GLY A 132 5.44 -0.14 -3.40
C GLY A 132 5.09 -1.41 -4.17
N MET A 133 4.12 -2.16 -3.67
CA MET A 133 3.60 -3.39 -4.25
C MET A 133 2.09 -3.27 -4.46
N ASP A 134 1.61 -3.58 -5.64
CA ASP A 134 0.17 -3.60 -5.96
C ASP A 134 -0.11 -4.52 -7.15
N VAL A 135 -1.34 -4.98 -7.30
CA VAL A 135 -1.79 -5.74 -8.48
C VAL A 135 -2.16 -4.82 -9.65
N SER A 136 -2.46 -3.55 -9.38
CA SER A 136 -2.91 -2.57 -10.37
C SER A 136 -1.74 -1.91 -11.07
N VAL A 137 -1.50 -2.28 -12.32
CA VAL A 137 -0.49 -1.63 -13.18
C VAL A 137 -0.74 -0.11 -13.32
N PRO A 138 -1.98 0.38 -13.54
CA PRO A 138 -2.23 1.82 -13.57
C PRO A 138 -1.88 2.55 -12.28
N ALA A 139 -2.10 1.92 -11.11
CA ALA A 139 -1.72 2.48 -9.81
C ALA A 139 -0.20 2.57 -9.67
N LEU A 140 0.52 1.51 -10.00
CA LEU A 140 1.99 1.47 -9.92
C LEU A 140 2.69 2.45 -10.87
N ARG A 141 2.09 2.77 -12.02
CA ARG A 141 2.60 3.87 -12.89
C ARG A 141 2.62 5.20 -12.15
N ARG A 142 1.62 5.46 -11.29
CA ARG A 142 1.53 6.68 -10.48
C ARG A 142 2.49 6.63 -9.31
N ALA A 143 2.60 5.49 -8.62
CA ALA A 143 3.57 5.28 -7.56
C ALA A 143 5.01 5.47 -8.06
N ALA A 144 5.36 4.89 -9.22
CA ALA A 144 6.66 5.10 -9.86
C ALA A 144 6.87 6.56 -10.26
N ALA A 145 5.83 7.27 -10.74
CA ALA A 145 5.90 8.70 -11.07
C ALA A 145 6.16 9.59 -9.84
N ARG A 146 5.91 9.09 -8.62
CA ARG A 146 6.29 9.73 -7.34
C ARG A 146 7.73 9.43 -6.90
N GLY A 147 8.47 8.62 -7.67
CA GLY A 147 9.86 8.23 -7.33
C GLY A 147 9.96 6.99 -6.43
N LEU A 148 8.89 6.22 -6.28
CA LEU A 148 8.90 4.99 -5.51
C LEU A 148 9.33 3.81 -6.36
N ALA A 149 10.14 2.89 -5.81
CA ALA A 149 10.32 1.58 -6.40
C ALA A 149 8.97 0.88 -6.45
N SER A 150 8.57 0.37 -7.62
CA SER A 150 7.20 -0.11 -7.85
C SER A 150 7.20 -1.46 -8.54
N ILE A 151 6.57 -2.46 -7.92
CA ILE A 151 6.46 -3.80 -8.50
C ILE A 151 5.03 -4.31 -8.50
N VAL A 152 4.64 -4.98 -9.59
CA VAL A 152 3.37 -5.72 -9.62
C VAL A 152 3.54 -6.98 -8.79
N ALA A 153 2.73 -7.11 -7.75
CA ALA A 153 2.70 -8.28 -6.88
C ALA A 153 1.29 -8.50 -6.32
N ASP A 154 0.93 -9.76 -6.13
CA ASP A 154 -0.30 -10.15 -5.47
C ASP A 154 0.02 -10.58 -4.04
N THR A 155 -0.53 -9.86 -3.06
CA THR A 155 -0.33 -10.12 -1.63
C THR A 155 -0.74 -11.55 -1.24
N TRP A 156 -1.77 -12.11 -1.89
CA TRP A 156 -2.24 -13.48 -1.62
C TRP A 156 -1.35 -14.55 -2.24
N ALA A 157 -0.71 -14.26 -3.39
CA ALA A 157 0.19 -15.21 -4.05
C ALA A 157 1.60 -15.27 -3.43
N GLY A 158 1.86 -14.45 -2.41
CA GLY A 158 3.16 -14.28 -1.79
C GLY A 158 3.94 -13.07 -2.33
N LEU A 159 4.65 -12.40 -1.43
CA LEU A 159 5.40 -11.20 -1.78
C LEU A 159 6.75 -11.57 -2.39
N PRO A 160 7.13 -11.01 -3.57
CA PRO A 160 8.45 -11.21 -4.17
C PRO A 160 9.52 -10.37 -3.45
N VAL A 161 9.55 -10.49 -2.14
CA VAL A 161 10.42 -9.80 -1.20
C VAL A 161 11.14 -10.83 -0.37
N ARG A 162 12.43 -10.64 -0.12
CA ARG A 162 13.27 -11.53 0.67
C ARG A 162 12.82 -11.55 2.14
N SER A 163 13.02 -12.69 2.77
CA SER A 163 12.76 -12.86 4.20
C SER A 163 13.64 -11.94 5.06
N GLY A 164 13.08 -11.39 6.12
CA GLY A 164 13.84 -10.68 7.15
C GLY A 164 14.45 -9.33 6.71
N CYS A 165 13.96 -8.69 5.66
CA CYS A 165 14.65 -7.52 5.08
C CYS A 165 13.85 -6.21 5.10
N VAL A 166 12.62 -6.16 5.64
CA VAL A 166 11.79 -4.95 5.69
C VAL A 166 11.70 -4.44 7.12
N ASP A 167 12.01 -3.16 7.34
CA ASP A 167 11.97 -2.55 8.68
C ASP A 167 10.57 -2.02 9.02
N ALA A 168 9.85 -1.49 8.03
CA ALA A 168 8.44 -1.14 8.19
C ALA A 168 7.64 -1.54 6.95
N LEU A 169 6.61 -2.36 7.15
CA LEU A 169 5.66 -2.77 6.13
C LEU A 169 4.31 -2.10 6.38
N LEU A 170 3.86 -1.31 5.42
CA LEU A 170 2.55 -0.67 5.43
C LEU A 170 1.50 -1.56 4.77
N CYS A 171 0.29 -1.58 5.34
CA CYS A 171 -0.91 -2.16 4.73
C CYS A 171 -2.11 -1.26 5.05
N VAL A 172 -2.41 -0.31 4.16
CA VAL A 172 -3.43 0.72 4.37
C VAL A 172 -4.63 0.43 3.49
N PHE A 173 -5.77 0.07 4.09
CA PHE A 173 -7.02 -0.29 3.39
C PHE A 173 -6.85 -1.39 2.33
N ALA A 174 -5.88 -2.27 2.50
CA ALA A 174 -5.48 -3.27 1.52
C ALA A 174 -5.65 -4.71 2.05
N PRO A 175 -5.65 -5.72 1.16
CA PRO A 175 -5.62 -7.12 1.56
C PRO A 175 -4.38 -7.46 2.39
N ARG A 176 -4.54 -8.39 3.34
CA ARG A 176 -3.50 -8.79 4.30
C ARG A 176 -3.15 -10.25 4.15
N ASN A 177 -1.84 -10.53 4.14
CA ASN A 177 -1.28 -11.87 4.25
C ASN A 177 -0.28 -11.85 5.42
N ALA A 178 -0.76 -12.17 6.62
CA ALA A 178 0.00 -12.01 7.86
C ALA A 178 1.27 -12.89 7.88
N GLU A 179 1.23 -14.09 7.29
CA GLU A 179 2.39 -14.98 7.19
C GLU A 179 3.50 -14.36 6.33
N GLU A 180 3.14 -13.80 5.17
CA GLU A 180 4.09 -13.11 4.30
C GLU A 180 4.61 -11.82 4.94
N PHE A 181 3.74 -11.09 5.66
CA PHE A 181 4.14 -9.90 6.40
C PHE A 181 5.17 -10.26 7.47
N ALA A 182 4.90 -11.30 8.28
CA ALA A 182 5.87 -11.81 9.27
C ALA A 182 7.17 -12.27 8.59
N ARG A 183 7.09 -12.98 7.46
CA ARG A 183 8.27 -13.49 6.75
C ARG A 183 9.22 -12.37 6.32
N VAL A 184 8.69 -11.31 5.70
CA VAL A 184 9.53 -10.25 5.13
C VAL A 184 10.10 -9.28 6.16
N LEU A 185 9.51 -9.19 7.37
CA LEU A 185 10.00 -8.30 8.43
C LEU A 185 11.41 -8.65 8.88
N SER A 186 12.24 -7.63 9.05
CA SER A 186 13.50 -7.74 9.80
C SER A 186 13.23 -8.09 11.28
N PRO A 187 14.25 -8.55 12.03
CA PRO A 187 14.04 -8.94 13.44
C PRO A 187 13.41 -7.85 14.31
N THR A 188 13.71 -6.59 14.05
CA THR A 188 13.17 -5.41 14.75
C THR A 188 12.11 -4.67 13.92
N GLY A 189 11.68 -5.27 12.81
CA GLY A 189 10.71 -4.69 11.90
C GLY A 189 9.29 -4.65 12.45
N ARG A 190 8.44 -3.83 11.84
CA ARG A 190 7.04 -3.66 12.21
C ARG A 190 6.12 -3.67 11.01
N VAL A 191 4.89 -4.16 11.21
CA VAL A 191 3.79 -3.97 10.26
C VAL A 191 2.90 -2.86 10.78
N VAL A 192 2.56 -1.88 9.94
CA VAL A 192 1.60 -0.82 10.22
C VAL A 192 0.35 -1.09 9.40
N VAL A 193 -0.75 -1.37 10.08
CA VAL A 193 -2.05 -1.67 9.43
C VAL A 193 -3.05 -0.57 9.75
N ALA A 194 -3.67 0.01 8.72
CA ALA A 194 -4.79 0.94 8.87
C ALA A 194 -6.10 0.25 8.50
N THR A 195 -7.02 0.15 9.47
CA THR A 195 -8.30 -0.55 9.34
C THR A 195 -9.46 0.40 9.62
N PRO A 196 -10.44 0.58 8.69
CA PRO A 196 -11.59 1.43 8.93
C PRO A 196 -12.46 0.81 10.04
N GLN A 197 -12.97 1.65 10.94
CA GLN A 197 -13.89 1.29 12.00
C GLN A 197 -15.34 1.50 11.54
N THR A 198 -16.29 1.02 12.32
CA THR A 198 -17.73 1.11 11.99
C THR A 198 -18.21 2.53 11.77
N ALA A 199 -17.67 3.51 12.52
CA ALA A 199 -17.98 4.92 12.36
C ALA A 199 -17.37 5.56 11.09
N HIS A 200 -16.38 4.88 10.44
CA HIS A 200 -15.73 5.44 9.25
C HIS A 200 -16.71 5.65 8.10
N LEU A 201 -16.93 6.90 7.71
CA LEU A 201 -17.86 7.32 6.66
C LEU A 201 -19.32 6.87 6.90
N ALA A 202 -19.73 6.58 8.15
CA ALA A 202 -21.03 5.99 8.45
C ALA A 202 -22.20 6.83 7.90
N GLY A 203 -22.18 8.15 8.09
CA GLY A 203 -23.21 9.06 7.56
C GLY A 203 -23.28 9.04 6.03
N LEU A 204 -22.13 9.07 5.35
CA LEU A 204 -22.07 9.01 3.89
C LEU A 204 -22.56 7.64 3.37
N ARG A 205 -22.18 6.55 4.03
CA ARG A 205 -22.62 5.20 3.67
C ARG A 205 -24.13 5.04 3.82
N ALA A 206 -24.69 5.48 4.94
CA ALA A 206 -26.14 5.43 5.18
C ALA A 206 -26.93 6.28 4.16
N MET A 207 -26.44 7.49 3.85
CA MET A 207 -27.09 8.40 2.90
C MET A 207 -27.09 7.84 1.46
N LEU A 208 -26.05 7.15 1.05
CA LEU A 208 -25.85 6.69 -0.33
C LEU A 208 -26.08 5.18 -0.52
N GLY A 209 -26.45 4.43 0.53
CA GLY A 209 -26.61 2.98 0.46
C GLY A 209 -25.31 2.22 0.13
N LEU A 210 -24.17 2.73 0.62
CA LEU A 210 -22.87 2.12 0.34
C LEU A 210 -22.58 0.91 1.25
N LEU A 211 -21.58 0.11 0.86
CA LEU A 211 -21.16 -1.07 1.62
C LEU A 211 -20.74 -0.73 3.06
N ASP A 212 -21.19 -1.55 4.00
CA ASP A 212 -20.87 -1.41 5.41
C ASP A 212 -19.46 -1.90 5.78
N VAL A 213 -18.95 -1.36 6.89
CA VAL A 213 -17.70 -1.83 7.52
C VAL A 213 -18.08 -2.91 8.53
N ALA A 214 -17.64 -4.15 8.32
CA ALA A 214 -17.87 -5.24 9.26
C ALA A 214 -17.25 -4.93 10.64
N GLY A 215 -18.03 -5.11 11.72
CA GLY A 215 -17.63 -4.74 13.08
C GLY A 215 -16.49 -5.59 13.66
N ASP A 216 -16.31 -6.82 13.16
CA ASP A 216 -15.32 -7.80 13.64
C ASP A 216 -13.92 -7.66 12.99
N LYS A 217 -13.69 -6.63 12.18
CA LYS A 217 -12.40 -6.45 11.46
C LYS A 217 -11.18 -6.38 12.37
N THR A 218 -11.32 -5.80 13.54
CA THR A 218 -10.22 -5.65 14.50
C THR A 218 -9.87 -6.99 15.15
N GLU A 219 -10.86 -7.80 15.51
CA GLU A 219 -10.68 -9.13 16.11
C GLU A 219 -10.06 -10.09 15.11
N ARG A 220 -10.63 -10.16 13.91
CA ARG A 220 -10.05 -10.95 12.80
C ARG A 220 -8.62 -10.55 12.45
N LEU A 221 -8.30 -9.26 12.49
CA LEU A 221 -6.92 -8.80 12.30
C LEU A 221 -6.02 -9.36 13.40
N ALA A 222 -6.43 -9.28 14.67
CA ALA A 222 -5.64 -9.78 15.79
C ALA A 222 -5.40 -11.30 15.69
N GLU A 223 -6.41 -12.08 15.33
CA GLU A 223 -6.29 -13.52 15.11
C GLU A 223 -5.32 -13.84 13.96
N GLN A 224 -5.45 -13.17 12.81
CA GLN A 224 -4.57 -13.37 11.65
C GLN A 224 -3.11 -13.03 11.97
N MET A 225 -2.88 -11.89 12.61
CA MET A 225 -1.53 -11.46 12.96
C MET A 225 -0.90 -12.34 14.03
N GLY A 226 -1.67 -12.70 15.08
CA GLY A 226 -1.23 -13.61 16.13
C GLY A 226 -0.89 -15.01 15.60
N GLY A 227 -1.72 -15.56 14.72
CA GLY A 227 -1.46 -16.84 14.04
C GLY A 227 -0.18 -16.86 13.22
N ALA A 228 0.26 -15.70 12.73
CA ALA A 228 1.51 -15.55 11.99
C ALA A 228 2.75 -15.22 12.89
N GLY A 229 2.60 -15.23 14.22
CA GLY A 229 3.67 -14.90 15.17
C GLY A 229 3.97 -13.41 15.26
N LEU A 230 2.95 -12.58 15.07
CA LEU A 230 3.03 -11.14 15.26
C LEU A 230 2.19 -10.73 16.47
N GLU A 231 2.73 -9.86 17.31
CA GLU A 231 2.04 -9.31 18.49
C GLU A 231 1.75 -7.83 18.32
N LEU A 232 0.69 -7.36 18.93
CA LEU A 232 0.29 -5.96 18.90
C LEU A 232 1.23 -5.14 19.79
N ALA A 233 2.07 -4.30 19.16
CA ALA A 233 2.99 -3.39 19.86
C ALA A 233 2.35 -2.04 20.21
N GLY A 234 1.31 -1.63 19.46
CA GLY A 234 0.61 -0.40 19.73
C GLY A 234 -0.57 -0.18 18.79
N ARG A 235 -1.48 0.70 19.20
CA ARG A 235 -2.62 1.10 18.36
C ARG A 235 -3.03 2.54 18.65
N ARG A 236 -3.53 3.24 17.63
CA ARG A 236 -4.09 4.59 17.73
C ARG A 236 -5.36 4.67 16.90
N LEU A 237 -6.46 5.08 17.51
CA LEU A 237 -7.66 5.46 16.78
C LEU A 237 -7.45 6.88 16.24
N VAL A 238 -7.54 7.02 14.92
CA VAL A 238 -7.57 8.31 14.22
C VAL A 238 -9.01 8.60 13.89
N GLU A 239 -9.63 9.50 14.66
CA GLU A 239 -11.03 9.85 14.49
C GLU A 239 -11.21 11.36 14.46
N PHE A 240 -11.87 11.85 13.41
CA PHE A 240 -12.16 13.26 13.23
C PHE A 240 -13.29 13.48 12.23
N GLU A 241 -13.89 14.66 12.29
CA GLU A 241 -14.83 15.12 11.27
C GLU A 241 -14.14 16.06 10.29
N ALA A 242 -14.50 15.96 9.02
CA ALA A 242 -13.99 16.82 7.96
C ALA A 242 -15.12 17.32 7.06
N ALA A 243 -15.18 18.64 6.90
CA ALA A 243 -16.05 19.26 5.91
C ALA A 243 -15.47 19.00 4.52
N CYS A 244 -16.31 18.52 3.62
CA CYS A 244 -15.94 18.19 2.24
C CYS A 244 -16.81 18.95 1.25
N THR A 245 -16.21 19.43 0.19
CA THR A 245 -16.94 19.94 -0.98
C THR A 245 -17.66 18.80 -1.69
N LEU A 246 -18.59 19.13 -2.56
CA LEU A 246 -19.28 18.14 -3.39
C LEU A 246 -18.30 17.31 -4.23
N ASP A 247 -17.27 17.94 -4.81
CA ASP A 247 -16.29 17.23 -5.64
C ASP A 247 -15.41 16.28 -4.80
N GLN A 248 -15.02 16.68 -3.58
CA GLN A 248 -14.30 15.79 -2.66
C GLN A 248 -15.14 14.57 -2.26
N LEU A 249 -16.44 14.74 -2.01
CA LEU A 249 -17.35 13.63 -1.73
C LEU A 249 -17.52 12.70 -2.93
N ARG A 250 -17.65 13.25 -4.14
CA ARG A 250 -17.71 12.46 -5.38
C ARG A 250 -16.42 11.66 -5.60
N ASP A 251 -15.25 12.27 -5.39
CA ASP A 251 -13.97 11.60 -5.51
C ASP A 251 -13.80 10.52 -4.44
N LEU A 252 -14.22 10.78 -3.20
CA LEU A 252 -14.17 9.80 -2.10
C LEU A 252 -15.00 8.54 -2.42
N VAL A 253 -16.20 8.69 -2.96
CA VAL A 253 -17.03 7.56 -3.37
C VAL A 253 -16.45 6.85 -4.58
N ALA A 254 -15.98 7.61 -5.58
CA ALA A 254 -15.45 7.06 -6.83
C ALA A 254 -14.10 6.34 -6.67
N MET A 255 -13.32 6.62 -5.63
CA MET A 255 -12.01 5.99 -5.41
C MET A 255 -12.07 4.63 -4.71
N GLY A 256 -13.23 4.27 -4.16
CA GLY A 256 -13.39 3.06 -3.33
C GLY A 256 -14.14 1.93 -4.05
N PRO A 257 -14.37 0.80 -3.36
CA PRO A 257 -15.07 -0.36 -3.93
C PRO A 257 -16.51 -0.04 -4.36
N ASN A 258 -17.11 1.00 -3.79
CA ASN A 258 -18.44 1.48 -4.18
C ASN A 258 -18.51 2.00 -5.62
N ALA A 259 -17.38 2.32 -6.26
CA ALA A 259 -17.33 2.72 -7.66
C ALA A 259 -17.82 1.63 -8.65
N PHE A 260 -17.91 0.38 -8.19
CA PHE A 260 -18.44 -0.75 -8.98
C PHE A 260 -19.95 -0.97 -8.82
N HIS A 261 -20.61 -0.21 -7.95
CA HIS A 261 -22.05 -0.33 -7.65
C HIS A 261 -22.80 0.91 -8.11
N GLU A 262 -24.06 0.72 -8.53
CA GLU A 262 -24.96 1.84 -8.77
C GLU A 262 -25.42 2.42 -7.42
N HIS A 263 -25.26 3.71 -7.23
CA HIS A 263 -25.70 4.45 -6.06
C HIS A 263 -26.08 5.88 -6.46
N ALA A 264 -26.98 6.50 -5.69
CA ALA A 264 -27.23 7.92 -5.79
C ALA A 264 -25.96 8.66 -5.34
N GLY A 265 -25.32 9.40 -6.26
CA GLY A 265 -24.13 10.18 -5.90
C GLY A 265 -24.43 11.30 -4.90
N PRO A 266 -23.43 11.86 -4.21
CA PRO A 266 -23.61 13.04 -3.37
C PRO A 266 -24.10 14.21 -4.20
N ASN A 267 -25.07 14.97 -3.66
CA ASN A 267 -25.75 16.08 -4.34
C ASN A 267 -25.40 17.47 -3.75
N GLY A 268 -24.60 17.53 -2.70
CA GLY A 268 -24.13 18.75 -2.05
C GLY A 268 -22.87 18.54 -1.23
N PRO A 269 -22.24 19.60 -0.70
CA PRO A 269 -21.18 19.49 0.27
C PRO A 269 -21.71 18.86 1.56
N GLY A 270 -20.80 18.31 2.39
CA GLY A 270 -21.19 17.66 3.63
C GLY A 270 -20.00 17.39 4.53
N THR A 271 -20.29 16.86 5.72
CA THR A 271 -19.26 16.43 6.68
C THR A 271 -19.15 14.92 6.65
N ILE A 272 -17.91 14.43 6.68
CA ILE A 272 -17.61 13.01 6.82
C ILE A 272 -16.96 12.74 8.17
N THR A 273 -17.23 11.58 8.76
CA THR A 273 -16.49 11.06 9.91
C THR A 273 -15.39 10.14 9.38
N VAL A 274 -14.15 10.46 9.67
CA VAL A 274 -13.00 9.56 9.46
C VAL A 274 -12.75 8.83 10.77
N SER A 275 -12.82 7.50 10.77
CA SER A 275 -12.56 6.68 11.97
C SER A 275 -11.77 5.44 11.53
N VAL A 276 -10.46 5.47 11.77
CA VAL A 276 -9.51 4.45 11.31
C VAL A 276 -8.59 4.05 12.46
N LEU A 277 -8.50 2.76 12.71
CA LEU A 277 -7.54 2.21 13.67
C LEU A 277 -6.21 1.96 12.96
N VAL A 278 -5.17 2.68 13.38
CA VAL A 278 -3.77 2.41 13.01
C VAL A 278 -3.16 1.52 14.07
N SER A 279 -2.74 0.32 13.70
CA SER A 279 -2.14 -0.68 14.58
C SER A 279 -0.73 -1.03 14.13
N VAL A 280 0.16 -1.24 15.10
CA VAL A 280 1.57 -1.61 14.89
C VAL A 280 1.77 -3.00 15.44
N TRP A 281 2.35 -3.87 14.63
CA TRP A 281 2.60 -5.27 14.95
C TRP A 281 4.09 -5.57 14.80
N THR A 282 4.66 -6.29 15.75
CA THR A 282 6.07 -6.71 15.74
C THR A 282 6.15 -8.23 15.89
N ARG A 283 7.32 -8.79 15.61
CA ARG A 283 7.52 -10.22 15.87
C ARG A 283 7.42 -10.50 17.36
N THR A 284 6.76 -11.60 17.71
CA THR A 284 6.81 -12.13 19.07
C THR A 284 8.26 -12.40 19.46
N ALA A 285 8.69 -11.91 20.60
CA ALA A 285 10.00 -12.25 21.14
C ALA A 285 10.09 -13.76 21.34
N ARG A 286 11.11 -14.39 20.77
CA ARG A 286 11.39 -15.80 20.97
C ARG A 286 12.21 -16.01 22.24
#